data_0661a4cad2fe5723267922971e5150b4
#
_entry.id   0661a4cad2fe5723267922971e5150b4
#
_cell.length_a   1.000
_cell.length_b   1.000
_cell.length_c   1.000
_cell.angle_alpha   90.00
_cell.angle_beta   90.00
_cell.angle_gamma   90.00
#
_symmetry.space_group_name_H-M   'P 1'
#
loop_
_entity.id
_entity.type
_entity.pdbx_description
1 polymer ?
#
loop_
_entity_poly.entity_id
_entity_poly.type
_entity_poly.pdbx_seq_one_letter_code
_entity_poly.pdbx_strand_id
1 'polypeptide(L)'
;PELLLERGYKVITLSHLPGHALDISDEYDNLYYPFGQHILSGAKLIAHHPNLYAVYLTNHGCGPDTMLSHLFKQEMGDKPYLQIEVDEHFSNVGVITRIEAFLNSLQHRPAVALPTDFNIEQVDIHPCRLAQTPSPNVPLYLPAMGAYTAYLAAYFKQQGADPYELPHLTDDILSLGRAETSAKEYLPFPALLGSI
;
A
#
# COMPACT_ATOMS: atom_id res chain seq x y z
N PRO A 1 13.59 -4.06 -17.21
CA PRO A 1 13.61 -5.51 -17.54
C PRO A 1 15.01 -5.99 -17.93
N GLU A 2 15.72 -5.29 -18.83
CA GLU A 2 17.00 -5.71 -19.39
C GLU A 2 18.03 -6.06 -18.31
N LEU A 3 18.18 -5.21 -17.29
CA LEU A 3 19.11 -5.43 -16.17
C LEU A 3 18.89 -6.75 -15.42
N LEU A 4 17.66 -7.21 -15.32
CA LEU A 4 17.31 -8.49 -14.68
C LEU A 4 17.55 -9.66 -15.63
N LEU A 5 17.20 -9.49 -16.90
CA LEU A 5 17.41 -10.50 -17.95
C LEU A 5 18.90 -10.78 -18.16
N GLU A 6 19.74 -9.76 -18.22
CA GLU A 6 21.20 -9.87 -18.31
C GLU A 6 21.83 -10.63 -17.17
N ARG A 7 21.18 -10.64 -16.00
CA ARG A 7 21.61 -11.41 -14.81
C ARG A 7 20.99 -12.80 -14.72
N GLY A 8 20.32 -13.24 -15.80
CA GLY A 8 19.75 -14.59 -15.90
C GLY A 8 18.40 -14.79 -15.20
N TYR A 9 17.76 -13.73 -14.74
CA TYR A 9 16.42 -13.82 -14.15
C TYR A 9 15.34 -13.75 -15.23
N LYS A 10 14.30 -14.54 -15.07
CA LYS A 10 13.09 -14.43 -15.90
C LYS A 10 12.25 -13.25 -15.40
N VAL A 11 11.79 -12.42 -16.32
CA VAL A 11 10.97 -11.24 -16.01
C VAL A 11 9.61 -11.40 -16.67
N ILE A 12 8.58 -11.25 -15.87
CA ILE A 12 7.19 -11.18 -16.32
C ILE A 12 6.59 -9.84 -15.86
N THR A 13 5.72 -9.28 -16.65
CA THR A 13 4.99 -8.06 -16.24
C THR A 13 3.72 -8.44 -15.51
N LEU A 14 3.17 -7.50 -14.75
CA LEU A 14 1.92 -7.67 -14.01
C LEU A 14 0.78 -8.20 -14.91
N SER A 15 0.74 -7.75 -16.18
CA SER A 15 -0.29 -8.19 -17.15
C SER A 15 -0.21 -9.66 -17.54
N HIS A 16 0.90 -10.35 -17.24
CA HIS A 16 1.04 -11.79 -17.49
C HIS A 16 0.61 -12.64 -16.28
N LEU A 17 0.38 -11.99 -15.13
CA LEU A 17 -0.17 -12.69 -13.97
C LEU A 17 -1.69 -12.79 -14.11
N PRO A 18 -2.29 -13.90 -13.66
CA PRO A 18 -3.74 -14.10 -13.72
C PRO A 18 -4.48 -13.27 -12.65
N GLY A 19 -3.96 -12.09 -12.30
CA GLY A 19 -4.55 -11.19 -11.29
C GLY A 19 -5.97 -10.76 -11.59
N HIS A 20 -6.38 -10.75 -12.86
CA HIS A 20 -7.76 -10.46 -13.24
C HIS A 20 -8.77 -11.53 -12.80
N ALA A 21 -8.31 -12.75 -12.50
CA ALA A 21 -9.16 -13.81 -11.97
C ALA A 21 -9.37 -13.69 -10.45
N LEU A 22 -8.60 -12.82 -9.79
CA LEU A 22 -8.70 -12.59 -8.35
C LEU A 22 -9.46 -11.29 -8.11
N ASP A 23 -10.72 -11.40 -7.74
CA ASP A 23 -11.53 -10.26 -7.32
C ASP A 23 -11.21 -9.90 -5.87
N ILE A 24 -10.67 -8.72 -5.66
CA ILE A 24 -10.33 -8.19 -4.33
C ILE A 24 -11.23 -7.03 -3.91
N SER A 25 -12.30 -6.78 -4.66
CA SER A 25 -13.20 -5.64 -4.41
C SER A 25 -13.84 -5.71 -3.03
N ASP A 26 -14.17 -6.90 -2.55
CA ASP A 26 -14.73 -7.10 -1.22
C ASP A 26 -13.73 -6.84 -0.08
N GLU A 27 -12.45 -6.96 -0.36
CA GLU A 27 -11.38 -6.70 0.61
C GLU A 27 -10.95 -5.22 0.62
N TYR A 28 -11.03 -4.59 -0.54
CA TYR A 28 -10.63 -3.20 -0.76
C TYR A 28 -11.76 -2.39 -1.41
N ASP A 29 -12.88 -2.31 -0.75
CA ASP A 29 -14.12 -1.65 -1.23
C ASP A 29 -13.93 -0.15 -1.53
N ASN A 30 -12.95 0.50 -0.88
CA ASN A 30 -12.60 1.90 -1.14
C ASN A 30 -11.58 2.06 -2.28
N LEU A 31 -11.04 0.98 -2.81
CA LEU A 31 -10.09 1.01 -3.92
C LEU A 31 -10.83 0.83 -5.25
N TYR A 32 -11.44 1.91 -5.72
CA TYR A 32 -12.33 1.88 -6.90
C TYR A 32 -11.60 2.01 -8.25
N TYR A 33 -10.30 2.29 -8.30
CA TYR A 33 -9.60 2.35 -9.58
C TYR A 33 -8.97 1.01 -9.96
N PRO A 34 -9.28 0.52 -11.18
CA PRO A 34 -8.95 -0.86 -11.57
C PRO A 34 -7.46 -1.18 -11.56
N PHE A 35 -6.61 -0.18 -11.84
CA PHE A 35 -5.17 -0.39 -11.89
C PHE A 35 -4.58 -0.68 -10.50
N GLY A 36 -5.10 -0.01 -9.46
CA GLY A 36 -4.70 -0.29 -8.08
C GLY A 36 -5.14 -1.68 -7.63
N GLN A 37 -6.37 -2.07 -7.97
CA GLN A 37 -6.87 -3.43 -7.70
C GLN A 37 -5.97 -4.49 -8.38
N HIS A 38 -5.57 -4.25 -9.64
CA HIS A 38 -4.69 -5.16 -10.36
C HIS A 38 -3.30 -5.29 -9.72
N ILE A 39 -2.74 -4.19 -9.19
CA ILE A 39 -1.46 -4.20 -8.46
C ILE A 39 -1.58 -5.03 -7.18
N LEU A 40 -2.63 -4.84 -6.39
CA LEU A 40 -2.81 -5.58 -5.14
C LEU A 40 -3.17 -7.06 -5.37
N SER A 41 -3.97 -7.37 -6.37
CA SER A 41 -4.20 -8.76 -6.81
C SER A 41 -2.89 -9.45 -7.18
N GLY A 42 -2.03 -8.74 -7.93
CA GLY A 42 -0.70 -9.23 -8.26
C GLY A 42 0.18 -9.44 -7.03
N ALA A 43 0.14 -8.54 -6.05
CA ALA A 43 0.87 -8.67 -4.80
C ALA A 43 0.44 -9.93 -4.04
N LYS A 44 -0.86 -10.18 -3.91
CA LYS A 44 -1.41 -11.40 -3.29
C LYS A 44 -0.89 -12.66 -3.96
N LEU A 45 -0.97 -12.73 -5.28
CA LEU A 45 -0.48 -13.88 -6.04
C LEU A 45 1.02 -14.10 -5.82
N ILE A 46 1.81 -13.04 -5.86
CA ILE A 46 3.25 -13.10 -5.65
C ILE A 46 3.56 -13.52 -4.21
N ALA A 47 2.84 -13.00 -3.22
CA ALA A 47 3.04 -13.33 -1.82
C ALA A 47 2.90 -14.83 -1.55
N HIS A 48 1.94 -15.47 -2.19
CA HIS A 48 1.67 -16.91 -2.04
C HIS A 48 2.57 -17.80 -2.93
N HIS A 49 3.20 -17.25 -3.98
CA HIS A 49 4.01 -18.04 -4.89
C HIS A 49 5.49 -18.06 -4.47
N PRO A 50 6.11 -19.21 -4.16
CA PRO A 50 7.43 -19.28 -3.54
C PRO A 50 8.56 -18.66 -4.37
N ASN A 51 8.48 -18.72 -5.70
CA ASN A 51 9.55 -18.32 -6.62
C ASN A 51 9.26 -17.05 -7.42
N LEU A 52 8.17 -16.34 -7.11
CA LEU A 52 7.90 -15.02 -7.68
C LEU A 52 8.30 -13.95 -6.67
N TYR A 53 8.96 -12.92 -7.16
CA TYR A 53 9.36 -11.75 -6.37
C TYR A 53 8.98 -10.48 -7.13
N ALA A 54 8.48 -9.50 -6.41
CA ALA A 54 8.02 -8.27 -7.02
C ALA A 54 9.13 -7.22 -7.13
N VAL A 55 9.12 -6.53 -8.28
CA VAL A 55 9.77 -5.23 -8.44
C VAL A 55 8.64 -4.22 -8.67
N TYR A 56 8.33 -3.46 -7.64
CA TYR A 56 7.24 -2.49 -7.64
C TYR A 56 7.77 -1.10 -7.99
N LEU A 57 7.31 -0.55 -9.10
CA LEU A 57 7.68 0.79 -9.56
C LEU A 57 6.61 1.76 -9.08
N THR A 58 7.02 2.81 -8.40
CA THR A 58 6.15 3.87 -7.89
C THR A 58 6.62 5.23 -8.32
N ASN A 59 5.71 6.19 -8.32
CA ASN A 59 6.05 7.59 -8.53
C ASN A 59 6.15 8.31 -7.16
N HIS A 60 7.29 8.96 -6.92
CA HIS A 60 7.53 9.66 -5.66
C HIS A 60 6.49 10.76 -5.41
N GLY A 61 5.90 10.74 -4.21
CA GLY A 61 4.91 11.75 -3.79
C GLY A 61 3.56 11.69 -4.50
N CYS A 62 3.32 10.69 -5.36
CA CYS A 62 2.00 10.45 -5.95
C CYS A 62 1.04 9.93 -4.89
N GLY A 63 -0.12 10.57 -4.70
CA GLY A 63 -1.11 10.17 -3.70
C GLY A 63 -1.56 8.71 -3.83
N PRO A 64 -2.04 8.27 -5.00
CA PRO A 64 -2.41 6.88 -5.23
C PRO A 64 -1.29 5.88 -4.96
N ASP A 65 -0.07 6.14 -5.45
CA ASP A 65 1.07 5.25 -5.24
C ASP A 65 1.49 5.16 -3.77
N THR A 66 1.40 6.27 -3.03
CA THR A 66 1.68 6.28 -1.60
C THR A 66 0.72 5.38 -0.84
N MET A 67 -0.58 5.49 -1.12
CA MET A 67 -1.60 4.64 -0.52
C MET A 67 -1.37 3.17 -0.89
N LEU A 68 -1.16 2.89 -2.18
CA LEU A 68 -0.92 1.53 -2.67
C LEU A 68 0.35 0.92 -2.10
N SER A 69 1.40 1.69 -1.86
CA SER A 69 2.66 1.20 -1.29
C SER A 69 2.45 0.59 0.08
N HIS A 70 1.59 1.17 0.91
CA HIS A 70 1.23 0.60 2.21
C HIS A 70 0.48 -0.71 2.08
N LEU A 71 -0.57 -0.72 1.25
CA LEU A 71 -1.38 -1.91 1.01
C LEU A 71 -0.54 -3.02 0.37
N PHE A 72 0.31 -2.67 -0.60
CA PHE A 72 1.24 -3.60 -1.23
C PHE A 72 2.19 -4.24 -0.22
N LYS A 73 2.77 -3.44 0.68
CA LYS A 73 3.63 -3.94 1.76
C LYS A 73 2.88 -4.90 2.68
N GLN A 74 1.64 -4.58 3.01
CA GLN A 74 0.78 -5.43 3.84
C GLN A 74 0.51 -6.77 3.16
N GLU A 75 0.16 -6.77 1.87
CA GLU A 75 -0.06 -7.98 1.09
C GLU A 75 1.19 -8.85 0.95
N MET A 76 2.34 -8.22 0.76
CA MET A 76 3.61 -8.95 0.65
C MET A 76 4.07 -9.58 1.97
N GLY A 77 3.63 -9.06 3.12
CA GLY A 77 4.00 -9.56 4.45
C GLY A 77 5.52 -9.65 4.62
N ASP A 78 6.01 -10.84 5.00
CA ASP A 78 7.44 -11.11 5.18
C ASP A 78 8.17 -11.44 3.86
N LYS A 79 7.45 -11.48 2.76
CA LYS A 79 8.06 -11.77 1.46
C LYS A 79 8.83 -10.58 0.93
N PRO A 80 10.12 -10.74 0.57
CA PRO A 80 10.90 -9.63 0.06
C PRO A 80 10.41 -9.18 -1.31
N TYR A 81 10.41 -7.87 -1.49
CA TYR A 81 10.18 -7.23 -2.77
C TYR A 81 11.06 -5.99 -2.90
N LEU A 82 11.25 -5.53 -4.11
CA LEU A 82 11.99 -4.30 -4.38
C LEU A 82 11.00 -3.20 -4.79
N GLN A 83 10.97 -2.10 -4.03
CA GLN A 83 10.26 -0.89 -4.44
C GLN A 83 11.26 0.11 -5.02
N ILE A 84 10.99 0.61 -6.21
CA ILE A 84 11.77 1.64 -6.88
C ILE A 84 10.87 2.85 -7.09
N GLU A 85 11.23 3.95 -6.47
CA GLU A 85 10.57 5.24 -6.67
C GLU A 85 11.23 5.96 -7.84
N VAL A 86 10.42 6.43 -8.76
CA VAL A 86 10.84 7.15 -9.96
C VAL A 86 10.35 8.59 -9.84
N ASP A 87 11.26 9.54 -9.96
CA ASP A 87 10.99 10.97 -10.01
C ASP A 87 11.88 11.65 -11.06
N GLU A 88 11.84 12.95 -11.12
CA GLU A 88 12.68 13.75 -12.01
C GLU A 88 14.18 13.67 -11.72
N HIS A 89 14.55 13.18 -10.53
CA HIS A 89 15.94 12.96 -10.12
C HIS A 89 16.41 11.52 -10.34
N PHE A 90 15.65 10.76 -11.13
CA PHE A 90 15.94 9.35 -11.40
C PHE A 90 17.38 9.14 -11.88
N SER A 91 18.08 8.22 -11.23
CA SER A 91 19.44 7.83 -11.56
C SER A 91 19.55 6.34 -11.86
N ASN A 92 20.01 6.01 -13.06
CA ASN A 92 20.24 4.62 -13.44
C ASN A 92 21.19 3.89 -12.47
N VAL A 93 22.21 4.57 -11.96
CA VAL A 93 23.18 3.98 -11.02
C VAL A 93 22.49 3.58 -9.72
N GLY A 94 21.63 4.44 -9.18
CA GLY A 94 20.88 4.14 -7.95
C GLY A 94 19.94 2.94 -8.13
N VAL A 95 19.30 2.83 -9.28
CA VAL A 95 18.44 1.68 -9.59
C VAL A 95 19.24 0.39 -9.73
N ILE A 96 20.35 0.43 -10.44
CA ILE A 96 21.24 -0.74 -10.59
C ILE A 96 21.68 -1.25 -9.22
N THR A 97 22.19 -0.37 -8.36
CA THR A 97 22.64 -0.73 -7.01
C THR A 97 21.52 -1.36 -6.18
N ARG A 98 20.30 -0.82 -6.22
CA ARG A 98 19.14 -1.36 -5.51
C ARG A 98 18.75 -2.74 -6.04
N ILE A 99 18.75 -2.92 -7.37
CA ILE A 99 18.46 -4.23 -7.99
C ILE A 99 19.51 -5.25 -7.55
N GLU A 100 20.78 -4.91 -7.59
CA GLU A 100 21.87 -5.81 -7.19
C GLU A 100 21.79 -6.19 -5.72
N ALA A 101 21.54 -5.25 -4.84
CA ALA A 101 21.35 -5.51 -3.42
C ALA A 101 20.15 -6.46 -3.18
N PHE A 102 19.04 -6.22 -3.89
CA PHE A 102 17.87 -7.08 -3.81
C PHE A 102 18.16 -8.50 -4.29
N LEU A 103 18.77 -8.64 -5.45
CA LEU A 103 19.13 -9.96 -6.00
C LEU A 103 20.11 -10.72 -5.09
N ASN A 104 21.08 -10.04 -4.53
CA ASN A 104 21.98 -10.63 -3.54
C ASN A 104 21.24 -11.12 -2.30
N SER A 105 20.25 -10.38 -1.83
CA SER A 105 19.42 -10.81 -0.69
C SER A 105 18.60 -12.09 -0.99
N LEU A 106 18.21 -12.29 -2.24
CA LEU A 106 17.49 -13.49 -2.65
C LEU A 106 18.38 -14.72 -2.76
N GLN A 107 19.65 -14.58 -3.16
CA GLN A 107 20.60 -15.69 -3.29
C GLN A 107 20.88 -16.41 -1.96
N HIS A 108 20.71 -15.73 -0.84
CA HIS A 108 20.94 -16.30 0.49
C HIS A 108 19.69 -16.97 1.08
N ARG A 109 18.60 -17.02 0.33
CA ARG A 109 17.39 -17.71 0.75
C ARG A 109 17.40 -19.17 0.30
N PRO A 110 16.90 -20.11 1.15
CA PRO A 110 16.79 -21.48 0.72
C PRO A 110 15.87 -21.57 -0.50
N ALA A 111 16.30 -22.36 -1.49
CA ALA A 111 15.45 -22.65 -2.64
C ALA A 111 14.21 -23.40 -2.15
N VAL A 112 13.06 -22.85 -2.42
CA VAL A 112 11.76 -23.48 -2.14
C VAL A 112 11.36 -24.26 -3.40
N ALA A 113 11.02 -25.54 -3.24
CA ALA A 113 10.50 -26.34 -4.35
C ALA A 113 9.24 -25.65 -4.92
N LEU A 114 9.16 -25.58 -6.26
CA LEU A 114 7.95 -25.09 -6.93
C LEU A 114 6.78 -25.98 -6.50
N PRO A 115 5.68 -25.41 -5.99
CA PRO A 115 4.44 -26.16 -5.93
C PRO A 115 4.09 -26.55 -7.36
N THR A 116 3.84 -27.83 -7.57
CA THR A 116 3.45 -28.38 -8.88
C THR A 116 2.10 -27.84 -9.35
N ASP A 117 1.28 -27.41 -8.39
CA ASP A 117 -0.12 -27.00 -8.62
C ASP A 117 -0.42 -25.73 -7.83
N PHE A 118 0.10 -24.58 -8.31
CA PHE A 118 -0.36 -23.29 -7.77
C PHE A 118 -1.77 -23.03 -8.27
N ASN A 119 -2.75 -23.14 -7.39
CA ASN A 119 -4.13 -22.81 -7.69
C ASN A 119 -4.44 -21.41 -7.14
N ILE A 120 -4.89 -20.53 -8.02
CA ILE A 120 -5.33 -19.19 -7.68
C ILE A 120 -6.49 -19.18 -6.66
N GLU A 121 -7.33 -20.24 -6.67
CA GLU A 121 -8.44 -20.42 -5.74
C GLU A 121 -7.96 -20.66 -4.29
N GLN A 122 -6.68 -20.95 -4.08
CA GLN A 122 -6.09 -21.11 -2.75
C GLN A 122 -5.61 -19.79 -2.15
N VAL A 123 -5.67 -18.69 -2.91
CA VAL A 123 -5.36 -17.36 -2.40
C VAL A 123 -6.53 -16.91 -1.54
N ASP A 124 -6.27 -16.80 -0.25
CA ASP A 124 -7.29 -16.38 0.71
C ASP A 124 -7.61 -14.89 0.53
N ILE A 125 -8.85 -14.61 0.19
CA ILE A 125 -9.38 -13.24 0.09
C ILE A 125 -10.18 -12.97 1.35
N HIS A 126 -9.67 -12.10 2.18
CA HIS A 126 -10.40 -11.64 3.35
C HIS A 126 -11.32 -10.51 2.95
N PRO A 127 -12.66 -10.68 3.00
CA PRO A 127 -13.56 -9.58 2.71
C PRO A 127 -13.24 -8.42 3.66
N CYS A 128 -13.07 -7.24 3.07
CA CYS A 128 -12.99 -6.02 3.87
C CYS A 128 -14.25 -5.97 4.73
N ARG A 129 -14.08 -6.03 6.02
CA ARG A 129 -15.18 -5.70 6.89
C ARG A 129 -15.43 -4.22 6.66
N LEU A 130 -16.40 -3.91 5.83
CA LEU A 130 -17.02 -2.58 5.81
C LEU A 130 -17.01 -2.09 7.23
N ALA A 131 -16.39 -0.94 7.46
CA ALA A 131 -16.42 -0.32 8.76
C ALA A 131 -17.88 -0.35 9.20
N GLN A 132 -18.19 -1.26 10.11
CA GLN A 132 -19.51 -1.30 10.73
C GLN A 132 -19.74 0.13 11.18
N THR A 133 -20.94 0.62 10.97
CA THR A 133 -21.37 1.93 11.50
C THR A 133 -20.66 2.12 12.84
N PRO A 134 -19.85 3.17 13.03
CA PRO A 134 -19.00 3.28 14.22
C PRO A 134 -19.86 2.91 15.43
N SER A 135 -19.39 1.96 16.21
CA SER A 135 -20.06 1.64 17.48
C SER A 135 -20.23 2.96 18.22
N PRO A 136 -21.35 3.23 18.88
CA PRO A 136 -21.60 4.50 19.56
C PRO A 136 -20.50 4.90 20.57
N ASN A 137 -19.58 4.00 20.87
CA ASN A 137 -18.45 4.22 21.79
C ASN A 137 -17.10 4.42 21.06
N VAL A 138 -17.07 4.47 19.72
CA VAL A 138 -15.82 4.74 18.99
C VAL A 138 -15.70 6.25 18.77
N PRO A 139 -14.60 6.88 19.22
CA PRO A 139 -14.40 8.30 19.01
C PRO A 139 -14.34 8.60 17.51
N LEU A 140 -15.09 9.60 17.08
CA LEU A 140 -15.09 10.08 15.69
C LEU A 140 -14.25 11.35 15.61
N TYR A 141 -13.08 11.27 15.00
CA TYR A 141 -12.21 12.42 14.79
C TYR A 141 -12.48 13.06 13.44
N LEU A 142 -12.70 14.37 13.44
CA LEU A 142 -12.94 15.15 12.22
C LEU A 142 -11.75 16.08 11.95
N PRO A 143 -11.14 16.02 10.76
CA PRO A 143 -10.05 16.91 10.40
C PRO A 143 -10.53 18.39 10.35
N ALA A 144 -9.61 19.32 10.62
CA ALA A 144 -9.88 20.73 10.54
C ALA A 144 -10.03 21.19 9.07
N MET A 145 -11.24 21.23 8.57
CA MET A 145 -11.60 21.63 7.19
C MET A 145 -12.35 22.98 7.17
N GLY A 146 -12.06 23.87 8.13
CA GLY A 146 -12.76 25.14 8.27
C GLY A 146 -14.24 24.96 8.64
N ALA A 147 -15.13 25.74 8.03
CA ALA A 147 -16.55 25.69 8.34
C ALA A 147 -17.20 24.31 8.10
N TYR A 148 -16.64 23.51 7.19
CA TYR A 148 -17.18 22.18 6.89
C TYR A 148 -17.07 21.22 8.07
N THR A 149 -16.04 21.32 8.89
CA THR A 149 -15.89 20.51 10.11
C THR A 149 -17.08 20.69 11.03
N ALA A 150 -17.50 21.92 11.29
CA ALA A 150 -18.65 22.24 12.14
C ALA A 150 -19.96 21.66 11.59
N TYR A 151 -20.16 21.70 10.27
CA TYR A 151 -21.35 21.10 9.64
C TYR A 151 -21.35 19.58 9.79
N LEU A 152 -20.22 18.92 9.54
CA LEU A 152 -20.09 17.49 9.71
C LEU A 152 -20.27 17.09 11.18
N ALA A 153 -19.69 17.83 12.12
CA ALA A 153 -19.86 17.59 13.54
C ALA A 153 -21.34 17.67 13.94
N ALA A 154 -22.06 18.69 13.48
CA ALA A 154 -23.49 18.82 13.74
C ALA A 154 -24.31 17.65 13.16
N TYR A 155 -23.99 17.25 11.94
CA TYR A 155 -24.62 16.10 11.29
C TYR A 155 -24.42 14.80 12.09
N PHE A 156 -23.18 14.49 12.45
CA PHE A 156 -22.87 13.27 13.19
C PHE A 156 -23.46 13.27 14.61
N LYS A 157 -23.52 14.43 15.27
CA LYS A 157 -24.21 14.56 16.55
C LYS A 157 -25.69 14.23 16.45
N GLN A 158 -26.37 14.62 15.38
CA GLN A 158 -27.76 14.24 15.12
C GLN A 158 -27.93 12.74 14.92
N GLN A 159 -26.88 12.04 14.44
CA GLN A 159 -26.87 10.58 14.28
C GLN A 159 -26.47 9.84 15.57
N GLY A 160 -26.25 10.56 16.67
CA GLY A 160 -25.91 9.96 17.97
C GLY A 160 -24.41 9.71 18.17
N ALA A 161 -23.55 10.20 17.29
CA ALA A 161 -22.09 10.14 17.49
C ALA A 161 -21.60 11.33 18.33
N ASP A 162 -20.42 11.19 18.93
CA ASP A 162 -19.72 12.27 19.62
C ASP A 162 -18.44 12.64 18.86
N PRO A 163 -18.54 13.53 17.84
CA PRO A 163 -17.41 13.91 17.03
C PRO A 163 -16.48 14.86 17.78
N TYR A 164 -15.19 14.59 17.66
CA TYR A 164 -14.10 15.44 18.13
C TYR A 164 -13.43 16.15 16.96
N GLU A 165 -13.40 17.47 17.00
CA GLU A 165 -12.74 18.27 15.97
C GLU A 165 -11.24 18.32 16.24
N LEU A 166 -10.44 17.87 15.28
CA LEU A 166 -8.99 17.94 15.36
C LEU A 166 -8.48 19.37 15.24
N PRO A 167 -7.34 19.70 15.85
CA PRO A 167 -6.76 21.03 15.76
C PRO A 167 -6.30 21.35 14.33
N HIS A 168 -6.15 22.65 14.04
CA HIS A 168 -5.50 23.08 12.80
C HIS A 168 -4.04 22.62 12.75
N LEU A 169 -3.60 22.26 11.56
CA LEU A 169 -2.23 21.81 11.32
C LEU A 169 -1.22 22.89 11.72
N THR A 170 -0.26 22.50 12.55
CA THR A 170 0.92 23.29 12.92
C THR A 170 2.19 22.50 12.59
N ASP A 171 3.34 23.16 12.60
CA ASP A 171 4.62 22.50 12.36
C ASP A 171 4.93 21.43 13.42
N ASP A 172 4.51 21.65 14.67
CA ASP A 172 4.67 20.66 15.75
C ASP A 172 3.82 19.42 15.50
N ILE A 173 2.55 19.60 15.14
CA ILE A 173 1.63 18.49 14.79
C ILE A 173 2.18 17.72 13.60
N LEU A 174 2.65 18.39 12.56
CA LEU A 174 3.25 17.74 11.40
C LEU A 174 4.52 16.98 11.78
N SER A 175 5.33 17.51 12.68
CA SER A 175 6.54 16.84 13.17
C SER A 175 6.22 15.59 13.96
N LEU A 176 5.17 15.59 14.79
CA LEU A 176 4.67 14.42 15.49
C LEU A 176 4.22 13.35 14.50
N GLY A 177 3.38 13.70 13.53
CA GLY A 177 2.93 12.74 12.51
C GLY A 177 4.07 12.16 11.69
N ARG A 178 5.06 12.95 11.34
CA ARG A 178 6.25 12.47 10.63
C ARG A 178 7.11 11.51 11.45
N ALA A 179 7.15 11.66 12.78
CA ALA A 179 7.87 10.74 13.65
C ALA A 179 7.24 9.34 13.68
N GLU A 180 5.93 9.25 13.47
CA GLU A 180 5.16 8.00 13.46
C GLU A 180 4.97 7.41 12.06
N THR A 181 5.58 8.01 11.03
CA THR A 181 5.44 7.57 9.64
C THR A 181 6.80 7.22 9.05
N SER A 182 6.80 6.56 7.89
CA SER A 182 8.03 6.20 7.17
C SER A 182 8.66 7.34 6.38
N ALA A 183 8.07 8.55 6.46
CA ALA A 183 8.42 9.74 5.67
C ALA A 183 8.22 9.59 4.15
N LYS A 184 7.51 8.54 3.72
CA LYS A 184 7.17 8.28 2.31
C LYS A 184 5.69 8.53 2.02
N GLU A 185 4.93 8.77 3.05
CA GLU A 185 3.49 8.98 2.97
C GLU A 185 3.16 10.34 2.38
N TYR A 186 2.04 10.38 1.66
CA TYR A 186 1.47 11.63 1.18
C TYR A 186 1.17 12.58 2.34
N LEU A 187 1.57 13.84 2.21
CA LEU A 187 1.57 14.83 3.29
C LEU A 187 0.29 14.90 4.15
N PRO A 188 -0.93 14.78 3.62
CA PRO A 188 -2.14 14.75 4.43
C PRO A 188 -2.18 13.61 5.47
N PHE A 189 -1.55 12.47 5.20
CA PHE A 189 -1.54 11.34 6.13
C PHE A 189 -0.76 11.66 7.42
N PRO A 190 0.53 12.05 7.40
CA PRO A 190 1.23 12.45 8.62
C PRO A 190 0.61 13.71 9.27
N ALA A 191 0.02 14.61 8.50
CA ALA A 191 -0.68 15.77 9.07
C ALA A 191 -1.89 15.34 9.92
N LEU A 192 -2.69 14.41 9.41
CA LEU A 192 -3.84 13.87 10.15
C LEU A 192 -3.40 13.04 11.36
N LEU A 193 -2.41 12.17 11.18
CA LEU A 193 -1.89 11.30 12.24
C LEU A 193 -1.34 12.13 13.43
N GLY A 194 -0.59 13.19 13.15
CA GLY A 194 -0.06 14.06 14.19
C GLY A 194 -1.12 14.89 14.92
N SER A 195 -2.34 14.99 14.35
CA SER A 195 -3.46 15.71 14.93
C SER A 195 -4.29 14.86 15.92
N ILE A 196 -4.14 13.57 15.89
CA ILE A 196 -4.81 12.60 16.78
C ILE A 196 -4.00 12.42 18.06
#